data_459ce11201df87fa8dbef06e557b6b53
#
_entry.id   459ce11201df87fa8dbef06e557b6b53
#
_cell.length_a   1.000
_cell.length_b   1.000
_cell.length_c   1.000
_cell.angle_alpha   90.00
_cell.angle_beta   90.00
_cell.angle_gamma   90.00
#
_symmetry.space_group_name_H-M   'P 1'
#
loop_
_entity.id
_entity.type
_entity.pdbx_description
1 polymer ?
#
loop_
_entity_poly.entity_id
_entity_poly.type
_entity_poly.pdbx_seq_one_letter_code
_entity_poly.pdbx_strand_id
1 'polypeptide(L)'
;MSSTEFRNALGAFTTGVCLITVNDAHSGALALTANSFSSLSLEPPLVLWNIQNDSDCYREYTECAHFGISILCADQQALSSAYARKDNHTILEDDFITDEHGVPLLKRAVARFSCKNFQLVEALSLIHI
;
A
#
# COMPACT_ATOMS: atom_id res chain seq x y z
N MET A 1 3.11 -6.93 14.71
CA MET A 1 2.95 -5.55 15.21
C MET A 1 2.01 -5.56 16.40
N SER A 2 2.39 -4.93 17.48
CA SER A 2 1.54 -4.82 18.67
C SER A 2 0.41 -3.81 18.42
N SER A 3 -0.63 -3.88 19.26
CA SER A 3 -1.75 -2.94 19.21
C SER A 3 -1.30 -1.49 19.39
N THR A 4 -0.34 -1.25 20.28
CA THR A 4 0.21 0.08 20.53
C THR A 4 1.02 0.58 19.34
N GLU A 5 1.85 -0.29 18.74
CA GLU A 5 2.63 0.06 17.55
C GLU A 5 1.72 0.40 16.37
N PHE A 6 0.66 -0.38 16.19
CA PHE A 6 -0.33 -0.15 15.13
C PHE A 6 -0.99 1.22 15.32
N ARG A 7 -1.46 1.51 16.53
CA ARG A 7 -2.12 2.78 16.83
C ARG A 7 -1.19 3.98 16.60
N ASN A 8 0.07 3.85 17.02
CA ASN A 8 1.06 4.92 16.83
C ASN A 8 1.36 5.14 15.34
N ALA A 9 1.46 4.05 14.57
CA ALA A 9 1.69 4.15 13.13
C ALA A 9 0.53 4.83 12.42
N LEU A 10 -0.71 4.51 12.79
CA LEU A 10 -1.90 5.17 12.23
C LEU A 10 -1.92 6.66 12.58
N GLY A 11 -1.52 7.03 13.80
CA GLY A 11 -1.44 8.42 14.23
C GLY A 11 -0.38 9.22 13.47
N ALA A 12 0.58 8.56 12.84
CA ALA A 12 1.63 9.20 12.06
C ALA A 12 1.21 9.48 10.61
N PHE A 13 -0.02 9.13 10.20
CA PHE A 13 -0.53 9.33 8.84
C PHE A 13 -0.90 10.80 8.62
N THR A 14 0.13 11.67 8.58
CA THR A 14 -0.05 13.12 8.52
C THR A 14 -0.14 13.68 7.10
N THR A 15 0.47 13.00 6.12
CA THR A 15 0.45 13.44 4.71
C THR A 15 -0.83 13.09 3.99
N GLY A 16 -1.58 12.11 4.48
CA GLY A 16 -2.75 11.57 3.81
C GLY A 16 -2.41 10.74 2.58
N VAL A 17 -1.14 10.42 2.33
CA VAL A 17 -0.69 9.73 1.12
C VAL A 17 0.21 8.56 1.50
N CYS A 18 -0.02 7.43 0.83
CA CYS A 18 0.82 6.25 1.00
C CYS A 18 1.07 5.59 -0.36
N LEU A 19 2.04 4.69 -0.40
CA LEU A 19 2.25 3.79 -1.52
C LEU A 19 1.75 2.41 -1.12
N ILE A 20 0.89 1.83 -1.96
CA ILE A 20 0.45 0.45 -1.83
C ILE A 20 1.30 -0.38 -2.77
N THR A 21 1.92 -1.43 -2.27
CA THR A 21 2.90 -2.21 -3.02
C THR A 21 2.54 -3.68 -3.07
N VAL A 22 2.85 -4.32 -4.18
CA VAL A 22 2.68 -5.77 -4.36
C VAL A 22 3.85 -6.31 -5.13
N ASN A 23 4.08 -7.62 -5.03
CA ASN A 23 5.02 -8.33 -5.87
C ASN A 23 4.24 -9.37 -6.67
N ASP A 24 3.97 -9.05 -7.93
CA ASP A 24 3.19 -9.91 -8.80
C ASP A 24 4.11 -10.89 -9.55
N ALA A 25 3.66 -12.15 -9.72
CA ALA A 25 4.46 -13.19 -10.37
C ALA A 25 4.79 -12.85 -11.83
N HIS A 26 3.94 -12.10 -12.51
CA HIS A 26 4.12 -11.75 -13.92
C HIS A 26 4.65 -10.34 -14.11
N SER A 27 4.12 -9.38 -13.36
CA SER A 27 4.42 -7.96 -13.53
C SER A 27 5.58 -7.49 -12.65
N GLY A 28 6.03 -8.32 -11.71
CA GLY A 28 7.08 -7.95 -10.77
C GLY A 28 6.58 -7.04 -9.65
N ALA A 29 7.49 -6.29 -9.06
CA ALA A 29 7.19 -5.39 -7.95
C ALA A 29 6.54 -4.12 -8.47
N LEU A 30 5.41 -3.74 -7.88
CA LEU A 30 4.61 -2.57 -8.29
C LEU A 30 4.29 -1.69 -7.08
N ALA A 31 4.12 -0.40 -7.34
CA ALA A 31 3.66 0.56 -6.34
C ALA A 31 2.57 1.46 -6.95
N LEU A 32 1.61 1.83 -6.12
CA LEU A 32 0.49 2.69 -6.49
C LEU A 32 0.29 3.71 -5.39
N THR A 33 0.19 4.99 -5.77
CA THR A 33 -0.10 6.07 -4.83
C THR A 33 -1.57 6.03 -4.43
N ALA A 34 -1.84 6.09 -3.13
CA ALA A 34 -3.21 6.07 -2.61
C ALA A 34 -3.35 7.04 -1.44
N ASN A 35 -4.53 7.63 -1.31
CA ASN A 35 -4.89 8.45 -0.16
C ASN A 35 -6.17 7.94 0.53
N SER A 36 -6.67 6.79 0.10
CA SER A 36 -7.90 6.19 0.63
C SER A 36 -7.66 5.26 1.82
N PHE A 37 -6.40 5.10 2.24
CA PHE A 37 -6.02 4.25 3.36
C PHE A 37 -6.65 4.75 4.65
N SER A 38 -7.24 3.83 5.40
CA SER A 38 -7.75 4.15 6.73
C SER A 38 -7.77 2.91 7.62
N SER A 39 -7.86 3.12 8.92
CA SER A 39 -8.06 2.06 9.89
C SER A 39 -9.49 1.57 9.83
N LEU A 40 -9.68 0.25 9.82
CA LEU A 40 -10.99 -0.37 9.96
C LEU A 40 -11.19 -0.90 11.37
N SER A 41 -10.16 -1.48 11.98
CA SER A 41 -10.23 -2.08 13.31
C SER A 41 -8.84 -2.11 13.94
N LEU A 42 -8.78 -1.96 15.26
CA LEU A 42 -7.53 -2.11 16.02
C LEU A 42 -7.37 -3.52 16.59
N GLU A 43 -8.49 -4.21 16.84
CA GLU A 43 -8.47 -5.55 17.42
C GLU A 43 -9.58 -6.40 16.78
N PRO A 44 -9.25 -7.22 15.77
CA PRO A 44 -7.92 -7.42 15.16
C PRO A 44 -7.45 -6.21 14.36
N PRO A 45 -6.15 -6.09 14.10
CA PRO A 45 -5.65 -4.94 13.33
C PRO A 45 -6.01 -5.07 11.86
N LEU A 46 -6.95 -4.26 11.40
CA LEU A 46 -7.43 -4.24 10.02
C LEU A 46 -7.33 -2.83 9.45
N VAL A 47 -6.92 -2.75 8.20
CA VAL A 47 -6.88 -1.50 7.43
C VAL A 47 -7.69 -1.68 6.17
N LEU A 48 -8.11 -0.58 5.55
CA LEU A 48 -8.78 -0.63 4.25
C LEU A 48 -8.20 0.43 3.32
N TRP A 49 -8.29 0.15 2.02
CA TRP A 49 -7.97 1.09 0.95
C TRP A 49 -8.74 0.69 -0.30
N ASN A 50 -8.86 1.61 -1.24
CA ASN A 50 -9.63 1.40 -2.46
C ASN A 50 -8.75 1.45 -3.70
N ILE A 51 -9.04 0.58 -4.68
CA ILE A 51 -8.48 0.69 -6.02
C ILE A 51 -9.62 0.93 -7.00
N GLN A 52 -9.40 1.84 -7.98
CA GLN A 52 -10.37 2.10 -9.03
C GLN A 52 -10.51 0.88 -9.93
N ASN A 53 -11.74 0.59 -10.37
CA ASN A 53 -12.01 -0.55 -11.25
C ASN A 53 -11.30 -0.44 -12.59
N ASP A 54 -10.98 0.76 -13.04
CA ASP A 54 -10.29 1.02 -14.30
C ASP A 54 -8.79 1.25 -14.15
N SER A 55 -8.23 0.95 -12.98
CA SER A 55 -6.78 1.05 -12.75
C SER A 55 -6.03 0.10 -13.69
N ASP A 56 -4.90 0.56 -14.23
CA ASP A 56 -4.06 -0.23 -15.12
C ASP A 56 -3.36 -1.40 -14.41
N CYS A 57 -3.36 -1.44 -13.08
CA CYS A 57 -2.83 -2.54 -12.28
C CYS A 57 -3.90 -3.20 -11.40
N TYR A 58 -5.17 -3.07 -11.78
CA TYR A 58 -6.29 -3.62 -11.02
C TYR A 58 -6.13 -5.13 -10.75
N ARG A 59 -5.76 -5.91 -11.78
CA ARG A 59 -5.59 -7.36 -11.64
C ARG A 59 -4.54 -7.69 -10.57
N GLU A 60 -3.38 -7.05 -10.64
CA GLU A 60 -2.27 -7.33 -9.73
C GLU A 60 -2.67 -7.11 -8.27
N TYR A 61 -3.42 -6.07 -8.00
CA TYR A 61 -3.85 -5.74 -6.65
C TYR A 61 -5.05 -6.56 -6.18
N THR A 62 -5.86 -7.08 -7.10
CA THR A 62 -7.01 -7.93 -6.73
C THR A 62 -6.61 -9.38 -6.51
N GLU A 63 -5.56 -9.85 -7.16
CA GLU A 63 -5.12 -11.24 -7.07
C GLU A 63 -4.02 -11.46 -6.03
N CYS A 64 -3.47 -10.40 -5.44
CA CYS A 64 -2.39 -10.54 -4.46
C CYS A 64 -2.89 -11.14 -3.15
N ALA A 65 -2.06 -12.00 -2.55
CA ALA A 65 -2.32 -12.52 -1.20
C ALA A 65 -1.81 -11.55 -0.13
N HIS A 66 -0.74 -10.85 -0.43
CA HIS A 66 -0.08 -9.91 0.48
C HIS A 66 0.16 -8.59 -0.24
N PHE A 67 0.11 -7.49 0.50
CA PHE A 67 0.44 -6.17 -0.02
C PHE A 67 1.11 -5.35 1.08
N GLY A 68 1.82 -4.30 0.68
CA GLY A 68 2.48 -3.39 1.60
C GLY A 68 1.85 -2.03 1.57
N ILE A 69 1.92 -1.33 2.69
CA ILE A 69 1.54 0.07 2.79
C ILE A 69 2.73 0.82 3.39
N SER A 70 3.23 1.82 2.65
CA SER A 70 4.31 2.69 3.12
C SER A 70 3.78 4.12 3.17
N ILE A 71 3.71 4.69 4.37
CA ILE A 71 3.21 6.05 4.57
C ILE A 71 4.33 7.02 4.24
N LEU A 72 4.08 7.95 3.31
CA LEU A 72 5.09 8.87 2.82
C LEU A 72 5.42 9.97 3.82
N CYS A 73 6.71 10.32 3.88
CA CYS A 73 7.16 11.52 4.57
C CYS A 73 6.76 12.76 3.76
N ALA A 74 6.68 13.91 4.42
CA ALA A 74 6.26 15.15 3.78
C ALA A 74 7.16 15.56 2.61
N ASP A 75 8.43 15.18 2.64
CA ASP A 75 9.40 15.50 1.59
C ASP A 75 9.50 14.46 0.48
N GLN A 76 8.58 13.49 0.42
CA GLN A 76 8.55 12.44 -0.59
C GLN A 76 7.49 12.67 -1.66
N GLN A 77 7.16 13.93 -1.96
CA GLN A 77 6.14 14.26 -2.96
C GLN A 77 6.50 13.74 -4.36
N ALA A 78 7.78 13.68 -4.69
CA ALA A 78 8.23 13.15 -5.99
C ALA A 78 7.83 11.67 -6.15
N LEU A 79 7.95 10.87 -5.10
CA LEU A 79 7.50 9.47 -5.12
C LEU A 79 5.99 9.37 -5.27
N SER A 80 5.25 10.20 -4.53
CA SER A 80 3.79 10.25 -4.64
C SER A 80 3.36 10.52 -6.07
N SER A 81 3.93 11.53 -6.71
CA SER A 81 3.59 11.93 -8.07
C SER A 81 3.99 10.86 -9.09
N ALA A 82 5.16 10.23 -8.91
CA ALA A 82 5.68 9.23 -9.83
C ALA A 82 4.75 8.02 -9.92
N TYR A 83 4.31 7.49 -8.77
CA TYR A 83 3.48 6.28 -8.73
C TYR A 83 1.98 6.57 -8.86
N ALA A 84 1.59 7.82 -8.99
CA ALA A 84 0.21 8.19 -9.30
C ALA A 84 -0.08 8.17 -10.79
N ARG A 85 0.95 8.14 -11.63
CA ARG A 85 0.81 8.18 -13.08
C ARG A 85 0.39 6.83 -13.64
N LYS A 86 -0.49 6.85 -14.64
CA LYS A 86 -0.89 5.65 -15.35
C LYS A 86 0.33 5.05 -16.07
N ASP A 87 0.42 3.71 -16.06
CA ASP A 87 1.51 2.95 -16.67
C ASP A 87 2.89 3.21 -16.07
N ASN A 88 2.94 3.74 -14.84
CA ASN A 88 4.21 4.02 -14.15
C ASN A 88 4.19 3.43 -12.74
N HIS A 89 4.01 2.11 -12.66
CA HIS A 89 3.89 1.43 -11.35
C HIS A 89 5.04 0.49 -11.05
N THR A 90 5.95 0.25 -11.99
CA THR A 90 7.11 -0.62 -11.76
C THR A 90 8.07 0.03 -10.77
N ILE A 91 8.42 -0.73 -9.73
CA ILE A 91 9.29 -0.25 -8.66
C ILE A 91 10.73 -0.18 -9.12
N LEU A 92 11.39 0.93 -8.78
CA LEU A 92 12.84 1.08 -8.89
C LEU A 92 13.46 0.55 -7.59
N GLU A 93 14.40 -0.38 -7.72
CA GLU A 93 14.92 -1.18 -6.60
C GLU A 93 15.54 -0.36 -5.47
N ASP A 94 16.16 0.79 -5.79
CA ASP A 94 16.94 1.56 -4.82
C ASP A 94 16.11 2.11 -3.66
N ASP A 95 14.82 2.34 -3.87
CA ASP A 95 13.96 2.95 -2.86
C ASP A 95 13.24 1.94 -1.98
N PHE A 96 13.33 0.65 -2.28
CA PHE A 96 12.51 -0.37 -1.65
C PHE A 96 13.35 -1.50 -1.08
N ILE A 97 12.83 -2.10 0.00
CA ILE A 97 13.30 -3.38 0.54
C ILE A 97 12.16 -4.38 0.43
N THR A 98 12.48 -5.67 0.51
CA THR A 98 11.49 -6.75 0.44
C THR A 98 11.44 -7.47 1.79
N ASP A 99 10.23 -7.69 2.30
CA ASP A 99 10.06 -8.38 3.58
C ASP A 99 10.07 -9.90 3.43
N GLU A 100 9.78 -10.63 4.50
CA GLU A 100 9.78 -12.10 4.53
C GLU A 100 8.71 -12.74 3.64
N HIS A 101 7.65 -11.99 3.30
CA HIS A 101 6.58 -12.45 2.42
C HIS A 101 6.78 -11.99 0.97
N GLY A 102 7.93 -11.42 0.66
CA GLY A 102 8.21 -10.91 -0.68
C GLY A 102 7.55 -9.56 -0.97
N VAL A 103 7.02 -8.87 0.02
CA VAL A 103 6.32 -7.60 -0.15
C VAL A 103 7.31 -6.45 -0.19
N PRO A 104 7.29 -5.60 -1.25
CA PRO A 104 8.14 -4.41 -1.28
C PRO A 104 7.66 -3.37 -0.29
N LEU A 105 8.59 -2.75 0.43
CA LEU A 105 8.32 -1.66 1.37
C LEU A 105 9.36 -0.58 1.16
N LEU A 106 8.99 0.69 1.30
CA LEU A 106 9.93 1.79 1.17
C LEU A 106 11.00 1.72 2.25
N LYS A 107 12.25 1.95 1.87
CA LYS A 107 13.36 2.05 2.82
C LYS A 107 13.14 3.18 3.81
N ARG A 108 12.63 4.31 3.32
CA ARG A 108 12.35 5.50 4.14
C ARG A 108 10.87 5.82 4.08
N ALA A 109 10.20 5.75 5.20
CA ALA A 109 8.76 5.99 5.33
C ALA A 109 8.45 6.40 6.76
N VAL A 110 7.34 7.10 6.95
CA VAL A 110 6.84 7.43 8.29
C VAL A 110 6.46 6.14 9.02
N ALA A 111 5.80 5.23 8.31
CA ALA A 111 5.41 3.92 8.84
C ALA A 111 5.23 2.95 7.68
N ARG A 112 5.36 1.65 7.96
CA ARG A 112 5.21 0.60 6.97
C ARG A 112 4.35 -0.51 7.56
N PHE A 113 3.44 -1.05 6.74
CA PHE A 113 2.61 -2.19 7.10
C PHE A 113 2.78 -3.27 6.04
N SER A 114 3.05 -4.51 6.49
CA SER A 114 2.96 -5.68 5.63
C SER A 114 1.62 -6.34 5.92
N CYS A 115 0.79 -6.46 4.90
CA CYS A 115 -0.60 -6.84 5.06
C CYS A 115 -0.92 -8.11 4.29
N LYS A 116 -1.89 -8.86 4.82
CA LYS A 116 -2.51 -9.97 4.12
C LYS A 116 -3.91 -9.54 3.71
N ASN A 117 -4.32 -9.86 2.48
CA ASN A 117 -5.69 -9.61 2.07
C ASN A 117 -6.65 -10.40 2.92
N PHE A 118 -7.54 -9.69 3.62
CA PHE A 118 -8.56 -10.27 4.48
C PHE A 118 -9.88 -10.40 3.73
N GLN A 119 -10.27 -9.36 3.00
CA GLN A 119 -11.55 -9.33 2.29
C GLN A 119 -11.49 -8.29 1.15
N LEU A 120 -12.17 -8.59 0.06
CA LEU A 120 -12.38 -7.65 -1.06
C LEU A 120 -13.88 -7.37 -1.17
N VAL A 121 -14.24 -6.09 -1.30
CA VAL A 121 -15.63 -5.67 -1.41
C VAL A 121 -15.79 -4.86 -2.70
N GLU A 122 -16.65 -5.33 -3.61
CA GLU A 122 -16.95 -4.63 -4.85
C GLU A 122 -18.00 -3.54 -4.62
N ALA A 123 -17.74 -2.38 -5.20
CA ALA A 123 -18.63 -1.22 -5.15
C ALA A 123 -18.38 -0.39 -6.43
N LEU A 124 -18.39 0.94 -6.33
CA LEU A 124 -17.93 1.80 -7.43
C LEU A 124 -16.43 1.65 -7.68
N SER A 125 -15.72 1.22 -6.65
CA SER A 125 -14.32 0.79 -6.69
C SER A 125 -14.19 -0.49 -5.87
N LEU A 126 -13.03 -1.15 -5.91
CA LEU A 126 -12.79 -2.34 -5.10
C LEU A 126 -12.14 -1.93 -3.78
N ILE A 127 -12.72 -2.35 -2.67
CA ILE A 127 -12.23 -2.04 -1.33
C ILE A 127 -11.45 -3.25 -0.80
N HIS A 128 -10.20 -3.02 -0.40
CA HIS A 128 -9.32 -4.04 0.21
C HIS A 128 -9.39 -3.92 1.73
N ILE A 129 -9.52 -5.04 2.39
CA ILE A 129 -9.49 -5.11 3.86
C ILE A 129 -8.40 -6.08 4.29
#